data_73d9f7b5435d89f4360945a951069410
#
_entry.id   73d9f7b5435d89f4360945a951069410
#
_cell.length_a   1.000
_cell.length_b   1.000
_cell.length_c   1.000
_cell.angle_alpha   90.00
_cell.angle_beta   90.00
_cell.angle_gamma   90.00
#
_symmetry.space_group_name_H-M   'P 1'
#
loop_
_entity.id
_entity.type
_entity.pdbx_description
1 polymer ?
#
loop_
_entity_poly.entity_id
_entity_poly.type
_entity_poly.pdbx_seq_one_letter_code
_entity_poly.pdbx_strand_id
1 'polypeptide(L)'
;MSKISKKICLSSILYLSFLVAADNFSFNTSNNHGSIGLINMPSARFHDESSYRFVLYDGTPDQKISFTAAPYDWLEASVFYTNIQGKPYPGYEKYQDFKDKGFNLKVRLKKEDNLPALAIGINDLAGTGLYSSEYLVASYGVGNFDFHAGIGWGNMDGFQDFSNPLTKIS
;
A
#
# COMPACT_ATOMS: atom_id res chain seq x y z
N MET A 1 -40.74 20.46 -31.76
CA MET A 1 -39.41 20.20 -31.15
C MET A 1 -39.32 18.70 -30.92
N SER A 2 -38.45 18.06 -31.66
CA SER A 2 -38.41 16.59 -31.79
C SER A 2 -37.84 15.91 -30.54
N LYS A 3 -38.31 14.70 -30.26
CA LYS A 3 -37.79 13.83 -29.17
C LYS A 3 -36.30 13.59 -29.23
N ILE A 4 -35.66 13.83 -30.35
CA ILE A 4 -34.20 13.69 -30.57
C ILE A 4 -33.42 14.81 -29.87
N SER A 5 -33.91 16.05 -29.90
CA SER A 5 -33.26 17.21 -29.28
C SER A 5 -33.18 17.06 -27.74
N LYS A 6 -34.19 16.46 -27.11
CA LYS A 6 -34.19 16.22 -25.65
C LYS A 6 -33.21 15.12 -25.22
N LYS A 7 -33.04 14.09 -26.02
CA LYS A 7 -32.06 13.01 -25.72
C LYS A 7 -30.61 13.48 -25.85
N ILE A 8 -30.32 14.34 -26.83
CA ILE A 8 -28.99 14.91 -27.03
C ILE A 8 -28.66 15.84 -25.85
N CYS A 9 -29.61 16.65 -25.41
CA CYS A 9 -29.42 17.55 -24.27
C CYS A 9 -29.18 16.78 -22.94
N LEU A 10 -29.93 15.69 -22.73
CA LEU A 10 -29.76 14.85 -21.51
C LEU A 10 -28.43 14.08 -21.53
N SER A 11 -28.01 13.59 -22.71
CA SER A 11 -26.70 12.94 -22.87
C SER A 11 -25.54 13.90 -22.66
N SER A 12 -25.66 15.16 -23.11
CA SER A 12 -24.64 16.17 -22.93
C SER A 12 -24.51 16.62 -21.44
N ILE A 13 -25.63 16.64 -20.72
CA ILE A 13 -25.64 16.95 -19.28
C ILE A 13 -25.00 15.82 -18.47
N LEU A 14 -25.23 14.56 -18.87
CA LEU A 14 -24.57 13.42 -18.23
C LEU A 14 -23.05 13.40 -18.49
N TYR A 15 -22.60 13.81 -19.69
CA TYR A 15 -21.17 13.91 -20.01
C TYR A 15 -20.49 15.10 -19.30
N LEU A 16 -21.21 16.19 -19.06
CA LEU A 16 -20.65 17.36 -18.39
C LEU A 16 -20.47 17.14 -16.87
N SER A 17 -21.24 16.26 -16.27
CA SER A 17 -21.08 15.91 -14.85
C SER A 17 -19.89 14.99 -14.55
N PHE A 18 -19.27 14.39 -15.56
CA PHE A 18 -18.02 13.63 -15.41
C PHE A 18 -16.73 14.48 -15.55
N LEU A 19 -16.88 15.75 -15.91
CA LEU A 19 -15.75 16.71 -16.04
C LEU A 19 -15.57 17.61 -14.80
N VAL A 20 -16.23 17.32 -13.68
CA VAL A 20 -15.90 17.96 -12.42
C VAL A 20 -14.56 17.42 -11.95
N ALA A 21 -13.59 18.32 -11.98
CA ALA A 21 -12.21 18.14 -11.58
C ALA A 21 -12.07 17.12 -10.45
N ALA A 22 -11.27 16.11 -10.67
CA ALA A 22 -10.71 15.31 -9.60
C ALA A 22 -9.82 16.26 -8.80
N ASP A 23 -10.39 16.92 -7.78
CA ASP A 23 -9.57 17.41 -6.69
C ASP A 23 -8.78 16.20 -6.21
N ASN A 24 -7.47 16.31 -6.19
CA ASN A 24 -6.56 15.25 -5.80
C ASN A 24 -6.86 14.85 -4.35
N PHE A 25 -7.84 13.98 -4.16
CA PHE A 25 -8.13 13.40 -2.87
C PHE A 25 -7.02 12.39 -2.57
N SER A 26 -6.02 12.86 -1.86
CA SER A 26 -4.90 12.01 -1.45
C SER A 26 -5.27 11.31 -0.15
N PHE A 27 -5.48 10.01 -0.21
CA PHE A 27 -5.55 9.15 0.96
C PHE A 27 -4.16 9.06 1.59
N ASN A 28 -3.93 9.81 2.67
CA ASN A 28 -2.67 9.82 3.41
C ASN A 28 -2.68 8.87 4.62
N THR A 29 -3.43 7.78 4.57
CA THR A 29 -3.42 6.77 5.63
C THR A 29 -2.19 5.87 5.48
N SER A 30 -1.55 5.55 6.60
CA SER A 30 -0.48 4.54 6.63
C SER A 30 -1.09 3.16 6.89
N ASN A 31 -0.56 2.16 6.21
CA ASN A 31 -0.84 0.77 6.51
C ASN A 31 -0.02 0.29 7.73
N ASN A 32 -0.23 -0.94 8.16
CA ASN A 32 0.48 -1.53 9.30
C ASN A 32 1.99 -1.75 9.05
N HIS A 33 2.48 -1.59 7.82
CA HIS A 33 3.90 -1.62 7.47
C HIS A 33 4.54 -0.23 7.44
N GLY A 34 3.75 0.83 7.66
CA GLY A 34 4.21 2.21 7.72
C GLY A 34 4.19 2.97 6.39
N SER A 35 4.00 2.31 5.25
CA SER A 35 3.84 2.96 3.94
C SER A 35 2.40 3.46 3.72
N ILE A 36 2.18 4.33 2.73
CA ILE A 36 0.79 4.71 2.39
C ILE A 36 0.04 3.51 1.85
N GLY A 37 -1.15 3.28 2.43
CA GLY A 37 -2.04 2.17 2.09
C GLY A 37 -3.23 2.07 3.02
N LEU A 38 -3.97 0.97 2.92
CA LEU A 38 -5.16 0.66 3.72
C LEU A 38 -4.81 -0.50 4.67
N ILE A 39 -4.95 -0.34 5.94
CA ILE A 39 -4.72 -1.35 7.00
C ILE A 39 -3.57 -2.33 6.67
N ASN A 40 -3.83 -3.40 5.93
CA ASN A 40 -2.85 -4.40 5.51
C ASN A 40 -2.49 -4.32 4.02
N MET A 41 -3.18 -3.50 3.24
CA MET A 41 -2.99 -3.41 1.80
C MET A 41 -2.14 -2.19 1.43
N PRO A 42 -1.02 -2.36 0.73
CA PRO A 42 -0.29 -1.23 0.17
C PRO A 42 -1.06 -0.57 -0.96
N SER A 43 -0.73 0.69 -1.25
CA SER A 43 -1.25 1.44 -2.39
C SER A 43 -0.10 2.01 -3.22
N ALA A 44 -0.39 2.47 -4.44
CA ALA A 44 0.57 3.22 -5.26
C ALA A 44 0.62 4.71 -4.90
N ARG A 45 0.03 5.10 -3.76
CA ARG A 45 0.15 6.44 -3.18
C ARG A 45 1.43 6.55 -2.36
N PHE A 46 2.00 7.75 -2.30
CA PHE A 46 3.26 8.02 -1.62
C PHE A 46 3.10 9.22 -0.71
N HIS A 47 3.91 9.26 0.35
CA HIS A 47 4.09 10.44 1.17
C HIS A 47 4.72 11.57 0.34
N ASP A 48 4.55 12.79 0.83
CA ASP A 48 5.20 13.94 0.23
C ASP A 48 6.73 13.78 0.29
N GLU A 49 7.40 14.25 -0.73
CA GLU A 49 8.87 14.26 -0.79
C GLU A 49 9.47 14.98 0.42
N SER A 50 10.60 14.51 0.90
CA SER A 50 11.30 15.04 2.07
C SER A 50 10.49 14.99 3.36
N SER A 51 9.53 14.08 3.44
CA SER A 51 8.72 13.85 4.65
C SER A 51 9.14 12.58 5.39
N TYR A 52 8.72 12.51 6.65
CA TYR A 52 8.85 11.30 7.45
C TYR A 52 7.58 11.10 8.26
N ARG A 53 7.33 9.85 8.63
CA ARG A 53 6.16 9.46 9.42
C ARG A 53 6.53 8.40 10.45
N PHE A 54 5.93 8.53 11.60
CA PHE A 54 5.98 7.56 12.67
C PHE A 54 4.60 6.93 12.83
N VAL A 55 4.53 5.61 12.85
CA VAL A 55 3.28 4.86 12.93
C VAL A 55 3.36 3.90 14.11
N LEU A 56 2.33 3.93 14.94
CA LEU A 56 2.08 2.97 15.99
C LEU A 56 0.88 2.14 15.58
N TYR A 57 1.06 0.85 15.50
CA TYR A 57 0.00 -0.11 15.26
C TYR A 57 -0.14 -1.03 16.48
N ASP A 58 -1.35 -1.10 17.00
CA ASP A 58 -1.70 -1.99 18.11
C ASP A 58 -2.84 -2.91 17.66
N GLY A 59 -2.52 -4.16 17.39
CA GLY A 59 -3.44 -5.18 16.94
C GLY A 59 -3.17 -6.50 17.65
N THR A 60 -3.89 -7.53 17.25
CA THR A 60 -3.69 -8.89 17.74
C THR A 60 -3.38 -9.79 16.56
N PRO A 61 -2.25 -10.50 16.57
CA PRO A 61 -1.26 -10.61 17.65
C PRO A 61 -0.18 -9.51 17.65
N ASP A 62 -0.15 -8.61 16.68
CA ASP A 62 1.01 -7.75 16.40
C ASP A 62 0.86 -6.36 16.99
N GLN A 63 1.88 -5.94 17.74
CA GLN A 63 2.13 -4.57 18.09
C GLN A 63 3.35 -4.08 17.33
N LYS A 64 3.21 -3.05 16.50
CA LYS A 64 4.26 -2.60 15.59
C LYS A 64 4.51 -1.11 15.70
N ILE A 65 5.79 -0.76 15.67
CA ILE A 65 6.27 0.62 15.53
C ILE A 65 6.99 0.70 14.20
N SER A 66 6.66 1.70 13.38
CA SER A 66 7.32 1.93 12.10
C SER A 66 7.74 3.38 11.96
N PHE A 67 8.92 3.60 11.42
CA PHE A 67 9.40 4.91 10.98
C PHE A 67 9.62 4.85 9.48
N THR A 68 8.90 5.69 8.74
CA THR A 68 8.96 5.76 7.27
C THR A 68 9.49 7.11 6.84
N ALA A 69 10.43 7.11 5.93
CA ALA A 69 10.93 8.30 5.25
C ALA A 69 10.61 8.23 3.75
N ALA A 70 10.24 9.36 3.18
CA ALA A 70 10.06 9.57 1.75
C ALA A 70 11.10 10.59 1.26
N PRO A 71 12.36 10.18 1.08
CA PRO A 71 13.43 11.10 0.69
C PRO A 71 13.20 11.69 -0.72
N TYR A 72 12.50 10.96 -1.55
CA TYR A 72 12.12 11.34 -2.91
C TYR A 72 10.64 11.01 -3.14
N ASP A 73 10.02 11.69 -4.07
CA ASP A 73 8.61 11.49 -4.42
C ASP A 73 8.31 10.07 -4.99
N TRP A 74 9.33 9.33 -5.38
CA TRP A 74 9.25 7.98 -5.93
C TRP A 74 9.71 6.88 -4.97
N LEU A 75 10.18 7.22 -3.76
CA LEU A 75 10.80 6.28 -2.82
C LEU A 75 10.24 6.45 -1.42
N GLU A 76 9.68 5.39 -0.85
CA GLU A 76 9.42 5.24 0.57
C GLU A 76 10.29 4.11 1.14
N ALA A 77 10.97 4.39 2.24
CA ALA A 77 11.72 3.41 2.99
C ALA A 77 11.30 3.45 4.47
N SER A 78 11.06 2.30 5.07
CA SER A 78 10.71 2.24 6.48
C SER A 78 11.52 1.20 7.23
N VAL A 79 11.70 1.46 8.52
CA VAL A 79 12.18 0.50 9.50
C VAL A 79 11.02 0.18 10.43
N PHE A 80 10.90 -1.06 10.85
CA PHE A 80 9.89 -1.47 11.80
C PHE A 80 10.45 -2.33 12.91
N TYR A 81 9.74 -2.31 14.03
CA TYR A 81 9.92 -3.22 15.14
C TYR A 81 8.54 -3.73 15.57
N THR A 82 8.40 -5.05 15.67
CA THR A 82 7.16 -5.71 16.01
C THR A 82 7.34 -6.58 17.25
N ASN A 83 6.36 -6.53 18.14
CA ASN A 83 6.17 -7.50 19.21
C ASN A 83 4.97 -8.38 18.87
N ILE A 84 5.18 -9.71 18.83
CA ILE A 84 4.16 -10.68 18.43
C ILE A 84 3.67 -11.37 19.70
N GLN A 85 2.52 -10.93 20.19
CA GLN A 85 1.91 -11.42 21.41
C GLN A 85 1.55 -12.90 21.29
N GLY A 86 1.87 -13.66 22.33
CA GLY A 86 1.54 -15.09 22.41
C GLY A 86 2.42 -16.00 21.53
N LYS A 87 3.38 -15.47 20.80
CA LYS A 87 4.41 -16.26 20.11
C LYS A 87 5.70 -16.21 20.93
N PRO A 88 6.07 -17.29 21.64
CA PRO A 88 7.24 -17.26 22.50
C PRO A 88 8.54 -17.27 21.68
N TYR A 89 9.59 -16.72 22.24
CA TYR A 89 10.94 -16.91 21.75
C TYR A 89 11.40 -18.38 21.99
N PRO A 90 12.02 -19.03 21.02
CA PRO A 90 12.61 -20.34 21.21
C PRO A 90 13.58 -20.35 22.39
N GLY A 91 13.35 -21.23 23.37
CA GLY A 91 14.14 -21.31 24.60
C GLY A 91 13.75 -20.33 25.72
N TYR A 92 12.78 -19.46 25.46
CA TYR A 92 12.29 -18.45 26.44
C TYR A 92 10.76 -18.42 26.51
N GLU A 93 10.11 -19.57 26.32
CA GLU A 93 8.64 -19.69 26.13
C GLU A 93 7.80 -19.10 27.28
N LYS A 94 8.40 -18.92 28.45
CA LYS A 94 7.68 -18.41 29.64
C LYS A 94 7.82 -16.92 29.88
N TYR A 95 8.75 -16.23 29.21
CA TYR A 95 9.21 -14.93 29.69
C TYR A 95 9.17 -13.82 28.64
N GLN A 96 9.06 -14.14 27.35
CA GLN A 96 9.21 -13.13 26.32
C GLN A 96 8.47 -13.48 25.04
N ASP A 97 7.63 -12.55 24.57
CA ASP A 97 7.04 -12.60 23.24
C ASP A 97 8.10 -12.44 22.14
N PHE A 98 7.82 -13.04 21.01
CA PHE A 98 8.69 -12.96 19.84
C PHE A 98 8.73 -11.52 19.32
N LYS A 99 9.92 -11.05 19.01
CA LYS A 99 10.17 -9.70 18.48
C LYS A 99 10.79 -9.80 17.11
N ASP A 100 10.30 -8.99 16.20
CA ASP A 100 10.80 -8.91 14.85
C ASP A 100 11.15 -7.48 14.47
N LYS A 101 12.08 -7.34 13.55
CA LYS A 101 12.50 -6.06 12.98
C LYS A 101 12.93 -6.26 11.55
N GLY A 102 12.71 -5.28 10.73
CA GLY A 102 13.11 -5.32 9.33
C GLY A 102 12.97 -3.96 8.66
N PHE A 103 13.17 -3.98 7.38
CA PHE A 103 13.06 -2.82 6.51
C PHE A 103 11.97 -3.08 5.47
N ASN A 104 11.25 -2.03 5.10
CA ASN A 104 10.33 -2.06 3.97
C ASN A 104 10.79 -1.03 2.96
N LEU A 105 10.61 -1.34 1.70
CA LEU A 105 10.94 -0.45 0.59
C LEU A 105 9.76 -0.43 -0.39
N LYS A 106 9.37 0.78 -0.83
CA LYS A 106 8.37 0.97 -1.87
C LYS A 106 8.86 1.97 -2.90
N VAL A 107 8.74 1.60 -4.17
CA VAL A 107 9.24 2.37 -5.30
C VAL A 107 8.09 2.65 -6.26
N ARG A 108 7.92 3.91 -6.64
CA ARG A 108 6.97 4.33 -7.67
C ARG A 108 7.52 4.02 -9.04
N LEU A 109 6.78 3.25 -9.82
CA LEU A 109 7.09 2.98 -11.21
C LEU A 109 6.48 4.02 -12.14
N LYS A 110 5.28 4.52 -11.78
CA LYS A 110 4.53 5.46 -12.59
C LYS A 110 3.65 6.36 -11.70
N LYS A 111 3.65 7.66 -11.98
CA LYS A 111 2.65 8.59 -11.42
C LYS A 111 1.31 8.40 -12.11
N GLU A 112 0.24 8.73 -11.39
CA GLU A 112 -1.09 8.77 -11.97
C GLU A 112 -1.20 9.90 -12.99
N ASP A 113 -1.79 9.57 -14.11
CA ASP A 113 -2.22 10.49 -15.16
C ASP A 113 -3.55 9.97 -15.75
N ASN A 114 -3.64 9.78 -17.06
CA ASN A 114 -4.75 9.07 -17.69
C ASN A 114 -4.73 7.55 -17.44
N LEU A 115 -3.68 7.05 -16.81
CA LEU A 115 -3.50 5.66 -16.41
C LEU A 115 -3.21 5.60 -14.90
N PRO A 116 -3.50 4.48 -14.24
CA PRO A 116 -3.24 4.31 -12.82
C PRO A 116 -1.78 4.57 -12.45
N ALA A 117 -1.57 5.09 -11.23
CA ALA A 117 -0.26 5.05 -10.59
C ALA A 117 0.16 3.59 -10.37
N LEU A 118 1.45 3.30 -10.48
CA LEU A 118 2.01 1.97 -10.24
C LEU A 118 3.16 2.05 -9.25
N ALA A 119 3.22 1.09 -8.35
CA ALA A 119 4.31 0.92 -7.40
C ALA A 119 4.62 -0.55 -7.16
N ILE A 120 5.88 -0.81 -6.85
CA ILE A 120 6.35 -2.10 -6.32
C ILE A 120 6.88 -1.89 -4.91
N GLY A 121 6.86 -2.94 -4.12
CA GLY A 121 7.49 -2.90 -2.81
C GLY A 121 7.88 -4.27 -2.29
N ILE A 122 8.75 -4.22 -1.28
CA ILE A 122 9.26 -5.37 -0.55
C ILE A 122 9.12 -5.03 0.93
N ASN A 123 8.52 -5.94 1.68
CA ASN A 123 8.46 -5.86 3.13
C ASN A 123 9.41 -6.87 3.77
N ASP A 124 9.90 -6.53 4.96
CA ASP A 124 10.78 -7.35 5.77
C ASP A 124 12.09 -7.72 5.03
N LEU A 125 12.63 -6.76 4.32
CA LEU A 125 13.96 -6.87 3.71
C LEU A 125 15.01 -6.95 4.84
N ALA A 126 15.88 -7.94 4.79
CA ALA A 126 16.94 -8.19 5.78
C ALA A 126 16.43 -8.33 7.24
N GLY A 127 15.16 -8.71 7.43
CA GLY A 127 14.57 -9.05 8.72
C GLY A 127 14.61 -10.56 8.99
N THR A 128 13.65 -11.04 9.79
CA THR A 128 13.54 -12.48 10.09
C THR A 128 12.83 -13.27 8.99
N GLY A 129 12.25 -12.59 8.01
CA GLY A 129 11.42 -13.17 6.95
C GLY A 129 9.98 -13.48 7.37
N LEU A 130 9.60 -13.19 8.61
CA LEU A 130 8.27 -13.50 9.12
C LEU A 130 7.17 -12.69 8.42
N TYR A 131 7.48 -11.45 8.02
CA TYR A 131 6.59 -10.55 7.28
C TYR A 131 7.05 -10.34 5.84
N SER A 132 7.98 -11.17 5.37
CA SER A 132 8.52 -11.06 4.02
C SER A 132 7.43 -11.15 2.99
N SER A 133 7.36 -10.13 2.14
CA SER A 133 6.42 -10.07 1.03
C SER A 133 6.89 -9.11 -0.04
N GLU A 134 6.58 -9.43 -1.28
CA GLU A 134 6.76 -8.56 -2.44
C GLU A 134 5.40 -8.27 -3.04
N TYR A 135 5.24 -7.09 -3.61
CA TYR A 135 3.97 -6.69 -4.20
C TYR A 135 4.13 -5.73 -5.38
N LEU A 136 3.14 -5.77 -6.26
CA LEU A 136 2.89 -4.78 -7.29
C LEU A 136 1.48 -4.24 -7.07
N VAL A 137 1.33 -2.91 -7.00
CA VAL A 137 0.05 -2.26 -6.79
C VAL A 137 -0.20 -1.16 -7.80
N ALA A 138 -1.48 -0.99 -8.14
CA ALA A 138 -2.01 0.11 -8.92
C ALA A 138 -2.99 0.91 -8.10
N SER A 139 -3.04 2.23 -8.32
CA SER A 139 -4.02 3.14 -7.70
C SER A 139 -4.55 4.14 -8.71
N TYR A 140 -5.86 4.38 -8.68
CA TYR A 140 -6.51 5.32 -9.59
C TYR A 140 -7.64 6.06 -8.91
N GLY A 141 -7.59 7.40 -8.95
CA GLY A 141 -8.59 8.28 -8.38
C GLY A 141 -9.69 8.61 -9.39
N VAL A 142 -10.95 8.52 -8.98
CA VAL A 142 -12.11 8.96 -9.76
C VAL A 142 -13.05 9.77 -8.87
N GLY A 143 -13.04 11.07 -9.02
CA GLY A 143 -13.81 11.96 -8.15
C GLY A 143 -13.36 11.80 -6.68
N ASN A 144 -14.30 11.44 -5.81
CA ASN A 144 -14.03 11.21 -4.38
C ASN A 144 -13.64 9.75 -4.04
N PHE A 145 -13.43 8.91 -5.05
CA PHE A 145 -13.07 7.50 -4.85
C PHE A 145 -11.62 7.28 -5.27
N ASP A 146 -10.89 6.54 -4.46
CA ASP A 146 -9.54 6.08 -4.78
C ASP A 146 -9.54 4.55 -4.81
N PHE A 147 -9.31 3.99 -5.99
CA PHE A 147 -9.33 2.56 -6.23
C PHE A 147 -7.91 2.01 -6.16
N HIS A 148 -7.76 0.89 -5.47
CA HIS A 148 -6.49 0.19 -5.34
C HIS A 148 -6.67 -1.27 -5.74
N ALA A 149 -5.73 -1.78 -6.51
CA ALA A 149 -5.65 -3.19 -6.87
C ALA A 149 -4.18 -3.62 -6.89
N GLY A 150 -3.91 -4.86 -6.56
CA GLY A 150 -2.54 -5.35 -6.55
C GLY A 150 -2.44 -6.85 -6.49
N ILE A 151 -1.25 -7.32 -6.70
CA ILE A 151 -0.83 -8.71 -6.52
C ILE A 151 0.36 -8.71 -5.55
N GLY A 152 0.41 -9.70 -4.68
CA GLY A 152 1.46 -9.85 -3.69
C GLY A 152 1.83 -11.31 -3.49
N TRP A 153 3.02 -11.52 -2.98
CA TRP A 153 3.60 -12.83 -2.66
C TRP A 153 4.13 -12.81 -1.24
N GLY A 154 4.47 -13.98 -0.73
CA GLY A 154 4.96 -14.14 0.63
C GLY A 154 3.85 -13.95 1.66
N ASN A 155 4.04 -13.17 2.68
CA ASN A 155 3.03 -12.95 3.73
C ASN A 155 1.75 -12.21 3.25
N MET A 156 1.74 -11.69 2.04
CA MET A 156 0.56 -11.14 1.38
C MET A 156 -0.19 -12.17 0.54
N ASP A 157 0.35 -13.37 0.41
CA ASP A 157 -0.27 -14.47 -0.35
C ASP A 157 -1.45 -15.02 0.45
N GLY A 158 -2.65 -14.74 -0.01
CA GLY A 158 -3.89 -15.15 0.67
C GLY A 158 -4.49 -16.43 0.12
N PHE A 159 -4.40 -16.69 -1.15
CA PHE A 159 -5.06 -17.81 -1.84
C PHE A 159 -4.41 -18.08 -3.19
N GLN A 160 -3.29 -18.81 -3.19
CA GLN A 160 -2.80 -19.55 -4.37
C GLN A 160 -2.68 -18.78 -5.71
N ASP A 161 -1.68 -18.98 -6.40
CA ASP A 161 -1.17 -20.06 -7.21
C ASP A 161 -0.25 -19.61 -8.33
N PHE A 162 0.34 -18.45 -8.29
CA PHE A 162 1.50 -18.30 -9.14
C PHE A 162 2.75 -18.07 -8.33
N SER A 163 3.72 -18.92 -8.62
CA SER A 163 5.04 -18.79 -8.01
C SER A 163 5.57 -17.38 -8.18
N ASN A 164 6.17 -16.85 -7.12
CA ASN A 164 6.82 -15.56 -7.14
C ASN A 164 7.81 -15.47 -8.31
N PRO A 165 7.61 -14.55 -9.29
CA PRO A 165 8.49 -14.43 -10.45
C PRO A 165 9.92 -14.02 -10.08
N LEU A 166 10.11 -13.36 -8.92
CA LEU A 166 11.41 -12.88 -8.47
C LEU A 166 12.30 -14.01 -7.95
N THR A 167 11.73 -15.11 -7.45
CA THR A 167 12.52 -16.27 -6.99
C THR A 167 13.18 -17.04 -8.12
N LYS A 168 12.84 -16.77 -9.38
CA LYS A 168 13.46 -17.37 -10.56
C LYS A 168 14.69 -16.60 -11.05
N ILE A 169 15.02 -15.49 -10.42
CA ILE A 169 16.11 -14.59 -10.84
C ILE A 169 17.35 -14.77 -9.94
N SER A 170 17.23 -15.57 -8.87
CA SER A 170 18.35 -15.90 -7.95
C SER A 170 19.01 -17.21 -8.32
#